data_f5c0ab3c54db3c2922e3395084104b41
#
_entry.id   f5c0ab3c54db3c2922e3395084104b41
#
_cell.length_a   1.000
_cell.length_b   1.000
_cell.length_c   1.000
_cell.angle_alpha   90.00
_cell.angle_beta   90.00
_cell.angle_gamma   90.00
#
_symmetry.space_group_name_H-M   'P 1'
#
loop_
_entity.id
_entity.type
_entity.pdbx_description
1 polymer ?
#
loop_
_entity_poly.entity_id
_entity_poly.type
_entity_poly.pdbx_seq_one_letter_code
_entity_poly.pdbx_strand_id
1 'polypeptide(L)'
;MIIENKQKRKDKKMKVLGVSGSPIYNSNTDRALKLALEATGLETEFIKLVEYNINPCRACIGCVETNRCINTQDDGILLAEKAKEADAMIIACYTPYSTIDSLTKAFIERLYPLRHKHGFMAGKPGGAIVTCAIPARNTALPPAGDMGVNAIMFYMMEEGMNFVGAVKILGNVPCIKCGYGNECKTSGIKMIFGNEATVQSVGVNKFEEQLDALDAARELGRRIAGALKAKT
;
A
#
# COMPACT_ATOMS: atom_id res chain seq x y z
N MET A 1 26.52 16.39 -24.52
CA MET A 1 26.32 15.50 -23.35
C MET A 1 25.28 15.99 -22.34
N ILE A 2 25.30 17.27 -21.88
CA ILE A 2 24.28 17.80 -20.93
C ILE A 2 22.93 18.06 -21.62
N ILE A 3 22.92 18.48 -22.87
CA ILE A 3 21.72 18.78 -23.67
C ILE A 3 21.00 17.49 -24.10
N GLU A 4 21.74 16.45 -24.50
CA GLU A 4 21.17 15.15 -24.85
C GLU A 4 20.51 14.41 -23.67
N ASN A 5 21.05 14.60 -22.44
CA ASN A 5 20.43 14.04 -21.24
C ASN A 5 19.11 14.76 -20.84
N LYS A 6 18.96 16.05 -21.18
CA LYS A 6 17.70 16.79 -20.97
C LYS A 6 16.62 16.39 -21.96
N GLN A 7 16.98 16.10 -23.21
CA GLN A 7 16.03 15.69 -24.25
C GLN A 7 15.50 14.27 -23.99
N LYS A 8 16.37 13.32 -23.60
CA LYS A 8 15.97 11.95 -23.21
C LYS A 8 15.04 11.88 -21.99
N ARG A 9 15.05 12.89 -21.10
CA ARG A 9 14.09 12.98 -19.98
C ARG A 9 12.71 13.46 -20.40
N LYS A 10 12.58 14.23 -21.48
CA LYS A 10 11.28 14.75 -21.95
C LYS A 10 10.40 13.70 -22.60
N ASP A 11 10.98 12.60 -23.14
CA ASP A 11 10.24 11.57 -23.85
C ASP A 11 9.92 10.32 -22.98
N LYS A 12 10.41 10.28 -21.73
CA LYS A 12 10.09 9.17 -20.81
C LYS A 12 8.70 9.40 -20.24
N LYS A 13 7.75 8.53 -20.58
CA LYS A 13 6.42 8.48 -19.91
C LYS A 13 6.61 8.21 -18.42
N MET A 14 6.01 9.07 -17.59
CA MET A 14 6.01 8.89 -16.13
C MET A 14 5.20 7.66 -15.76
N LYS A 15 5.79 6.80 -14.89
CA LYS A 15 5.21 5.53 -14.47
C LYS A 15 4.90 5.53 -12.97
N VAL A 16 3.68 5.13 -12.62
CA VAL A 16 3.22 4.98 -11.23
C VAL A 16 3.10 3.50 -10.88
N LEU A 17 3.79 3.07 -9.83
CA LEU A 17 3.71 1.72 -9.29
C LEU A 17 2.64 1.66 -8.21
N GLY A 18 1.68 0.76 -8.37
CA GLY A 18 0.70 0.40 -7.33
C GLY A 18 0.98 -0.99 -6.80
N VAL A 19 1.11 -1.13 -5.48
CA VAL A 19 1.44 -2.39 -4.82
C VAL A 19 0.34 -2.76 -3.84
N SER A 20 -0.27 -3.95 -4.00
CA SER A 20 -1.31 -4.48 -3.11
C SER A 20 -0.81 -5.65 -2.27
N GLY A 21 -0.85 -5.51 -0.93
CA GLY A 21 -0.57 -6.58 0.03
C GLY A 21 -1.76 -7.47 0.36
N SER A 22 -2.95 -7.17 -0.16
CA SER A 22 -4.11 -8.04 0.08
C SER A 22 -3.91 -9.43 -0.53
N PRO A 23 -4.13 -10.53 0.21
CA PRO A 23 -4.06 -11.87 -0.36
C PRO A 23 -5.30 -12.25 -1.18
N ILE A 24 -6.38 -11.48 -1.08
CA ILE A 24 -7.66 -11.76 -1.75
C ILE A 24 -7.68 -11.05 -3.09
N TYR A 25 -7.89 -11.80 -4.18
CA TYR A 25 -8.04 -11.23 -5.52
C TYR A 25 -9.29 -10.36 -5.61
N ASN A 26 -9.17 -9.25 -6.33
CA ASN A 26 -10.21 -8.26 -6.52
C ASN A 26 -10.85 -7.78 -5.20
N SER A 27 -10.02 -7.67 -4.15
CA SER A 27 -10.44 -7.16 -2.83
C SER A 27 -10.82 -5.68 -2.87
N ASN A 28 -11.45 -5.18 -1.79
CA ASN A 28 -11.67 -3.73 -1.63
C ASN A 28 -10.35 -2.95 -1.78
N THR A 29 -9.26 -3.48 -1.25
CA THR A 29 -7.90 -2.91 -1.36
C THR A 29 -7.44 -2.82 -2.82
N ASP A 30 -7.60 -3.90 -3.59
CA ASP A 30 -7.20 -3.94 -5.00
C ASP A 30 -8.00 -2.96 -5.85
N ARG A 31 -9.33 -2.92 -5.64
CA ARG A 31 -10.21 -2.05 -6.42
C ARG A 31 -9.95 -0.57 -6.16
N ALA A 32 -9.70 -0.22 -4.89
CA ALA A 32 -9.33 1.14 -4.54
C ALA A 32 -7.97 1.55 -5.12
N LEU A 33 -6.99 0.65 -5.10
CA LEU A 33 -5.69 0.89 -5.70
C LEU A 33 -5.81 1.08 -7.22
N LYS A 34 -6.56 0.21 -7.90
CA LYS A 34 -6.80 0.34 -9.35
C LYS A 34 -7.47 1.67 -9.69
N LEU A 35 -8.49 2.08 -8.92
CA LEU A 35 -9.15 3.37 -9.11
C LEU A 35 -8.20 4.56 -8.92
N ALA A 36 -7.32 4.50 -7.92
CA ALA A 36 -6.32 5.53 -7.70
C ALA A 36 -5.28 5.57 -8.84
N LEU A 37 -4.81 4.42 -9.31
CA LEU A 37 -3.90 4.33 -10.44
C LEU A 37 -4.53 4.89 -11.72
N GLU A 38 -5.75 4.50 -12.04
CA GLU A 38 -6.51 5.01 -13.18
C GLU A 38 -6.68 6.53 -13.12
N ALA A 39 -6.98 7.07 -11.93
CA ALA A 39 -7.15 8.51 -11.72
C ALA A 39 -5.86 9.33 -11.89
N THR A 40 -4.69 8.70 -11.97
CA THR A 40 -3.44 9.40 -12.31
C THR A 40 -3.42 9.87 -13.76
N GLY A 41 -4.06 9.15 -14.66
CA GLY A 41 -3.98 9.37 -16.12
C GLY A 41 -2.58 9.15 -16.70
N LEU A 42 -1.70 8.44 -15.99
CA LEU A 42 -0.32 8.15 -16.37
C LEU A 42 -0.13 6.67 -16.70
N GLU A 43 1.07 6.28 -17.13
CA GLU A 43 1.43 4.87 -17.22
C GLU A 43 1.46 4.26 -15.83
N THR A 44 0.83 3.10 -15.65
CA THR A 44 0.71 2.44 -14.35
C THR A 44 1.09 0.98 -14.42
N GLU A 45 1.66 0.48 -13.32
CA GLU A 45 1.87 -0.95 -13.10
C GLU A 45 1.20 -1.34 -11.78
N PHE A 46 0.37 -2.38 -11.81
CA PHE A 46 -0.27 -2.95 -10.62
C PHE A 46 0.44 -4.25 -10.24
N ILE A 47 0.95 -4.31 -8.99
CA ILE A 47 1.58 -5.49 -8.40
C ILE A 47 0.67 -6.07 -7.31
N LYS A 48 0.45 -7.37 -7.38
CA LYS A 48 -0.24 -8.16 -6.37
C LYS A 48 0.78 -8.99 -5.59
N LEU A 49 1.13 -8.60 -4.36
CA LEU A 49 2.25 -9.22 -3.63
C LEU A 49 2.09 -10.71 -3.37
N VAL A 50 0.86 -11.23 -3.28
CA VAL A 50 0.62 -12.67 -3.11
C VAL A 50 1.08 -13.50 -4.31
N GLU A 51 1.35 -12.91 -5.45
CA GLU A 51 1.87 -13.56 -6.66
C GLU A 51 3.40 -13.67 -6.66
N TYR A 52 4.07 -13.11 -5.66
CA TYR A 52 5.52 -13.07 -5.54
C TYR A 52 6.00 -13.77 -4.28
N ASN A 53 7.13 -14.44 -4.38
CA ASN A 53 7.82 -15.01 -3.24
C ASN A 53 8.74 -13.93 -2.63
N ILE A 54 8.39 -13.43 -1.44
CA ILE A 54 9.16 -12.37 -0.76
C ILE A 54 9.48 -12.83 0.66
N ASN A 55 10.76 -13.04 0.94
CA ASN A 55 11.23 -13.26 2.31
C ASN A 55 11.53 -11.94 3.02
N PRO A 56 11.38 -11.86 4.33
CA PRO A 56 11.74 -10.67 5.11
C PRO A 56 13.20 -10.26 4.92
N CYS A 57 13.50 -8.99 5.13
CA CYS A 57 14.87 -8.51 5.18
C CYS A 57 15.61 -9.15 6.38
N ARG A 58 16.84 -9.61 6.15
CA ARG A 58 17.68 -10.26 7.18
C ARG A 58 18.61 -9.28 7.91
N ALA A 59 18.49 -7.98 7.63
CA ALA A 59 19.32 -6.91 8.19
C ALA A 59 20.84 -7.17 8.07
N CYS A 60 21.28 -7.90 7.05
CA CYS A 60 22.68 -8.33 6.87
C CYS A 60 23.59 -7.23 6.31
N ILE A 61 23.03 -6.09 5.90
CA ILE A 61 23.71 -4.91 5.34
C ILE A 61 24.54 -5.22 4.06
N GLY A 62 24.42 -6.40 3.48
CA GLY A 62 25.14 -6.80 2.25
C GLY A 62 24.76 -6.01 0.99
N CYS A 63 23.73 -5.13 1.08
CA CYS A 63 23.29 -4.29 -0.04
C CYS A 63 23.94 -2.90 -0.09
N VAL A 64 24.77 -2.53 0.91
CA VAL A 64 25.30 -1.15 1.05
C VAL A 64 26.11 -0.70 -0.17
N GLU A 65 27.03 -1.54 -0.64
CA GLU A 65 27.93 -1.17 -1.73
C GLU A 65 27.24 -1.10 -3.10
N THR A 66 26.26 -1.99 -3.32
CA THR A 66 25.67 -2.19 -4.65
C THR A 66 24.27 -1.61 -4.81
N ASN A 67 23.63 -1.16 -3.71
CA ASN A 67 22.20 -0.84 -3.68
C ASN A 67 21.31 -1.99 -4.20
N ARG A 68 21.77 -3.22 -4.04
CA ARG A 68 21.04 -4.42 -4.45
C ARG A 68 21.12 -5.48 -3.36
N CYS A 69 19.99 -6.12 -3.07
CA CYS A 69 19.95 -7.19 -2.08
C CYS A 69 20.82 -8.37 -2.51
N ILE A 70 21.55 -8.97 -1.56
CA ILE A 70 22.36 -10.17 -1.82
C ILE A 70 21.53 -11.46 -1.83
N ASN A 71 20.28 -11.42 -1.32
CA ASN A 71 19.37 -12.56 -1.41
C ASN A 71 18.77 -12.64 -2.81
N THR A 72 19.18 -13.67 -3.57
CA THR A 72 18.75 -13.93 -4.96
C THR A 72 17.73 -15.08 -5.04
N GLN A 73 17.27 -15.61 -3.90
CA GLN A 73 16.41 -16.81 -3.84
C GLN A 73 14.90 -16.48 -3.85
N ASP A 74 14.55 -15.20 -4.05
CA ASP A 74 13.18 -14.73 -4.07
C ASP A 74 13.00 -13.50 -4.98
N ASP A 75 11.76 -13.01 -5.09
CA ASP A 75 11.41 -11.90 -5.98
C ASP A 75 11.72 -10.50 -5.41
N GLY A 76 12.34 -10.41 -4.22
CA GLY A 76 12.59 -9.12 -3.57
C GLY A 76 13.48 -8.18 -4.37
N ILE A 77 14.44 -8.71 -5.15
CA ILE A 77 15.26 -7.88 -6.06
C ILE A 77 14.42 -7.34 -7.22
N LEU A 78 13.63 -8.19 -7.85
CA LEU A 78 12.74 -7.80 -8.95
C LEU A 78 11.79 -6.67 -8.52
N LEU A 79 11.18 -6.80 -7.36
CA LEU A 79 10.25 -5.80 -6.83
C LEU A 79 10.95 -4.49 -6.45
N ALA A 80 12.18 -4.56 -5.94
CA ALA A 80 12.99 -3.38 -5.65
C ALA A 80 13.35 -2.62 -6.94
N GLU A 81 13.75 -3.32 -8.00
CA GLU A 81 14.03 -2.69 -9.30
C GLU A 81 12.77 -2.01 -9.88
N LYS A 82 11.59 -2.65 -9.81
CA LYS A 82 10.32 -2.03 -10.23
C LYS A 82 10.02 -0.75 -9.45
N ALA A 83 10.22 -0.74 -8.13
CA ALA A 83 10.05 0.44 -7.28
C ALA A 83 11.07 1.55 -7.63
N LYS A 84 12.31 1.17 -7.93
CA LYS A 84 13.37 2.09 -8.37
C LYS A 84 13.06 2.73 -9.71
N GLU A 85 12.52 1.97 -10.66
CA GLU A 85 12.21 2.45 -12.02
C GLU A 85 10.97 3.35 -12.09
N ALA A 86 10.00 3.14 -11.18
CA ALA A 86 8.79 3.95 -11.10
C ALA A 86 9.10 5.38 -10.63
N ASP A 87 8.33 6.35 -11.12
CA ASP A 87 8.46 7.76 -10.76
C ASP A 87 7.64 8.12 -9.52
N ALA A 88 6.61 7.31 -9.18
CA ALA A 88 5.80 7.40 -7.96
C ALA A 88 5.32 6.03 -7.51
N MET A 89 4.87 5.90 -6.24
CA MET A 89 4.38 4.62 -5.71
C MET A 89 3.17 4.80 -4.80
N ILE A 90 2.16 3.93 -4.97
CA ILE A 90 1.02 3.80 -4.06
C ILE A 90 1.08 2.42 -3.42
N ILE A 91 1.15 2.34 -2.09
CA ILE A 91 1.13 1.09 -1.34
C ILE A 91 -0.26 0.90 -0.74
N ALA A 92 -0.88 -0.23 -1.05
CA ALA A 92 -2.19 -0.61 -0.54
C ALA A 92 -2.10 -1.87 0.32
N CYS A 93 -2.64 -1.81 1.54
CA CYS A 93 -2.59 -2.90 2.53
C CYS A 93 -3.93 -3.12 3.21
N TYR A 94 -4.04 -4.24 3.96
CA TYR A 94 -5.07 -4.43 4.97
C TYR A 94 -4.43 -4.52 6.36
N THR A 95 -5.23 -4.50 7.44
CA THR A 95 -4.71 -4.35 8.80
C THR A 95 -5.03 -5.54 9.70
N PRO A 96 -4.34 -6.70 9.54
CA PRO A 96 -4.42 -7.76 10.53
C PRO A 96 -3.76 -7.27 11.83
N TYR A 97 -4.43 -7.53 12.97
CA TYR A 97 -3.93 -7.08 14.29
C TYR A 97 -3.56 -5.60 14.35
N SER A 98 -4.36 -4.75 13.67
CA SER A 98 -4.26 -3.28 13.69
C SER A 98 -2.97 -2.69 13.10
N THR A 99 -2.21 -3.44 12.32
CA THR A 99 -1.04 -2.94 11.58
C THR A 99 -1.04 -3.43 10.14
N ILE A 100 -0.09 -3.04 9.31
CA ILE A 100 0.01 -3.52 7.92
C ILE A 100 0.25 -5.02 7.87
N ASP A 101 -0.25 -5.67 6.83
CA ASP A 101 -0.07 -7.09 6.60
C ASP A 101 1.40 -7.48 6.36
N SER A 102 1.72 -8.75 6.57
CA SER A 102 3.08 -9.28 6.50
C SER A 102 3.71 -9.17 5.10
N LEU A 103 2.92 -9.32 4.03
CA LEU A 103 3.43 -9.18 2.66
C LEU A 103 3.83 -7.75 2.37
N THR A 104 2.99 -6.78 2.76
CA THR A 104 3.30 -5.35 2.64
C THR A 104 4.53 -5.00 3.48
N LYS A 105 4.64 -5.53 4.71
CA LYS A 105 5.80 -5.28 5.57
C LYS A 105 7.07 -5.88 4.98
N ALA A 106 7.04 -7.12 4.52
CA ALA A 106 8.17 -7.75 3.85
C ALA A 106 8.59 -6.98 2.59
N PHE A 107 7.64 -6.56 1.76
CA PHE A 107 7.93 -5.73 0.58
C PHE A 107 8.67 -4.45 0.97
N ILE A 108 8.15 -3.66 1.93
CA ILE A 108 8.78 -2.42 2.38
C ILE A 108 10.22 -2.67 2.88
N GLU A 109 10.43 -3.70 3.70
CA GLU A 109 11.76 -4.04 4.20
C GLU A 109 12.73 -4.45 3.09
N ARG A 110 12.23 -5.06 2.02
CA ARG A 110 13.04 -5.47 0.88
C ARG A 110 13.38 -4.31 -0.08
N LEU A 111 12.81 -3.12 0.13
CA LEU A 111 13.21 -1.90 -0.55
C LEU A 111 14.41 -1.20 0.13
N TYR A 112 14.84 -1.64 1.32
CA TYR A 112 15.98 -1.09 2.05
C TYR A 112 17.27 -0.93 1.21
N PRO A 113 17.62 -1.80 0.24
CA PRO A 113 18.75 -1.60 -0.63
C PRO A 113 18.73 -0.28 -1.41
N LEU A 114 17.56 0.29 -1.67
CA LEU A 114 17.43 1.52 -2.47
C LEU A 114 17.84 2.79 -1.70
N ARG A 115 17.97 2.68 -0.37
CA ARG A 115 18.28 3.79 0.54
C ARG A 115 19.74 4.21 0.48
N HIS A 116 20.65 3.22 0.50
CA HIS A 116 22.08 3.46 0.73
C HIS A 116 22.69 4.40 -0.30
N LYS A 117 23.49 5.39 0.18
CA LYS A 117 24.27 6.33 -0.62
C LYS A 117 23.47 7.14 -1.65
N HIS A 118 22.65 6.47 -2.48
CA HIS A 118 21.97 7.11 -3.61
C HIS A 118 20.54 7.59 -3.30
N GLY A 119 19.86 7.00 -2.31
CA GLY A 119 18.49 7.38 -1.94
C GLY A 119 17.54 7.34 -3.15
N PHE A 120 17.47 6.21 -3.87
CA PHE A 120 16.73 6.12 -5.14
C PHE A 120 15.24 6.41 -5.04
N MET A 121 14.67 6.36 -3.83
CA MET A 121 13.28 6.70 -3.59
C MET A 121 13.07 8.17 -3.23
N ALA A 122 14.15 8.88 -2.89
CA ALA A 122 14.07 10.26 -2.41
C ALA A 122 13.37 11.18 -3.41
N GLY A 123 12.45 11.98 -2.88
CA GLY A 123 11.66 12.94 -3.64
C GLY A 123 10.54 12.31 -4.50
N LYS A 124 10.42 10.99 -4.68
CA LYS A 124 9.30 10.40 -5.44
C LYS A 124 7.98 10.61 -4.67
N PRO A 125 6.89 10.99 -5.35
CA PRO A 125 5.58 11.02 -4.71
C PRO A 125 5.16 9.63 -4.25
N GLY A 126 4.55 9.55 -3.07
CA GLY A 126 4.03 8.31 -2.53
C GLY A 126 2.69 8.48 -1.83
N GLY A 127 1.87 7.44 -1.82
CA GLY A 127 0.59 7.43 -1.14
C GLY A 127 0.23 6.08 -0.54
N ALA A 128 -0.71 6.08 0.40
CA ALA A 128 -1.16 4.89 1.10
C ALA A 128 -2.66 4.63 0.88
N ILE A 129 -3.04 3.36 0.74
CA ILE A 129 -4.44 2.91 0.80
C ILE A 129 -4.53 1.82 1.87
N VAL A 130 -5.39 2.00 2.86
CA VAL A 130 -5.47 1.10 4.00
C VAL A 130 -6.90 0.61 4.18
N THR A 131 -7.10 -0.70 4.08
CA THR A 131 -8.38 -1.36 4.36
C THR A 131 -8.35 -1.92 5.78
N CYS A 132 -9.26 -1.46 6.64
CA CYS A 132 -9.38 -1.93 8.03
C CYS A 132 -10.83 -2.29 8.37
N ALA A 133 -11.02 -3.30 9.23
CA ALA A 133 -12.37 -3.71 9.65
C ALA A 133 -12.92 -2.88 10.79
N ILE A 134 -12.08 -2.10 11.49
CA ILE A 134 -12.46 -1.23 12.60
C ILE A 134 -12.95 0.10 12.03
N PRO A 135 -14.25 0.47 12.21
CA PRO A 135 -14.77 1.77 11.78
C PRO A 135 -14.04 2.91 12.50
N ALA A 136 -13.82 4.03 11.82
CA ALA A 136 -13.16 5.21 12.39
C ALA A 136 -13.85 5.76 13.66
N ARG A 137 -15.16 5.54 13.81
CA ARG A 137 -15.96 5.93 14.99
C ARG A 137 -15.74 5.03 16.20
N ASN A 138 -15.10 3.87 16.06
CA ASN A 138 -14.83 2.96 17.18
C ASN A 138 -13.63 3.48 17.95
N THR A 139 -13.85 3.95 19.19
CA THR A 139 -12.83 4.49 20.09
C THR A 139 -12.35 3.47 21.15
N ALA A 140 -12.99 2.30 21.22
CA ALA A 140 -12.64 1.25 22.17
C ALA A 140 -11.49 0.36 21.71
N LEU A 141 -11.19 0.37 20.41
CA LEU A 141 -10.13 -0.43 19.79
C LEU A 141 -9.06 0.46 19.19
N PRO A 142 -7.84 -0.08 18.96
CA PRO A 142 -6.77 0.65 18.28
C PRO A 142 -7.24 1.19 16.92
N PRO A 143 -6.84 2.41 16.53
CA PRO A 143 -7.24 3.02 15.25
C PRO A 143 -6.49 2.37 14.07
N ALA A 144 -6.88 1.13 13.73
CA ALA A 144 -6.16 0.28 12.78
C ALA A 144 -5.89 0.94 11.42
N GLY A 145 -6.84 1.74 10.94
CA GLY A 145 -6.67 2.51 9.70
C GLY A 145 -5.51 3.51 9.79
N ASP A 146 -5.43 4.25 10.88
CA ASP A 146 -4.36 5.24 11.10
C ASP A 146 -3.01 4.56 11.38
N MET A 147 -3.00 3.46 12.11
CA MET A 147 -1.78 2.68 12.33
C MET A 147 -1.20 2.13 11.02
N GLY A 148 -2.06 1.62 10.12
CA GLY A 148 -1.64 1.20 8.79
C GLY A 148 -1.12 2.34 7.93
N VAL A 149 -1.80 3.50 7.94
CA VAL A 149 -1.34 4.71 7.24
C VAL A 149 0.02 5.16 7.78
N ASN A 150 0.18 5.23 9.10
CA ASN A 150 1.43 5.66 9.72
C ASN A 150 2.59 4.72 9.37
N ALA A 151 2.38 3.41 9.34
CA ALA A 151 3.43 2.46 8.98
C ALA A 151 3.96 2.69 7.54
N ILE A 152 3.07 2.97 6.58
CA ILE A 152 3.47 3.26 5.19
C ILE A 152 4.06 4.68 5.09
N MET A 153 3.44 5.67 5.75
CA MET A 153 3.90 7.05 5.74
C MET A 153 5.32 7.17 6.30
N PHE A 154 5.60 6.56 7.45
CA PHE A 154 6.94 6.61 8.05
C PHE A 154 7.99 5.94 7.16
N TYR A 155 7.66 4.80 6.54
CA TYR A 155 8.55 4.21 5.52
C TYR A 155 8.88 5.24 4.43
N MET A 156 7.85 5.88 3.85
CA MET A 156 8.05 6.86 2.78
C MET A 156 8.86 8.08 3.24
N MET A 157 8.61 8.57 4.45
CA MET A 157 9.36 9.68 5.04
C MET A 157 10.82 9.31 5.28
N GLU A 158 11.10 8.11 5.81
CA GLU A 158 12.45 7.64 6.05
C GLU A 158 13.25 7.44 4.76
N GLU A 159 12.59 7.10 3.66
CA GLU A 159 13.19 7.02 2.33
C GLU A 159 13.28 8.36 1.60
N GLY A 160 12.87 9.46 2.25
CA GLY A 160 12.87 10.80 1.67
C GLY A 160 11.83 10.99 0.57
N MET A 161 10.81 10.15 0.49
CA MET A 161 9.71 10.29 -0.46
C MET A 161 8.79 11.44 -0.06
N ASN A 162 8.08 12.00 -1.04
CA ASN A 162 7.02 12.98 -0.82
C ASN A 162 5.68 12.29 -0.61
N PHE A 163 5.28 12.10 0.65
CA PHE A 163 3.98 11.52 0.99
C PHE A 163 2.84 12.51 0.69
N VAL A 164 1.97 12.20 -0.28
CA VAL A 164 0.93 13.11 -0.76
C VAL A 164 -0.46 12.83 -0.19
N GLY A 165 -0.62 11.74 0.56
CA GLY A 165 -1.89 11.45 1.24
C GLY A 165 -2.19 9.97 1.38
N ALA A 166 -3.33 9.69 2.05
CA ALA A 166 -3.80 8.33 2.28
C ALA A 166 -5.32 8.20 2.11
N VAL A 167 -5.76 6.97 1.84
CA VAL A 167 -7.16 6.56 1.79
C VAL A 167 -7.39 5.46 2.82
N LYS A 168 -8.43 5.61 3.65
CA LYS A 168 -8.88 4.57 4.57
C LYS A 168 -10.21 3.99 4.08
N ILE A 169 -10.31 2.66 4.06
CA ILE A 169 -11.47 1.92 3.55
C ILE A 169 -11.98 1.01 4.65
N LEU A 170 -13.28 1.01 4.90
CA LEU A 170 -13.89 0.02 5.77
C LEU A 170 -13.90 -1.34 5.07
N GLY A 171 -13.20 -2.29 5.66
CA GLY A 171 -13.12 -3.67 5.21
C GLY A 171 -14.06 -4.59 5.97
N ASN A 172 -13.76 -5.88 5.90
CA ASN A 172 -14.56 -6.92 6.50
C ASN A 172 -13.72 -7.76 7.47
N VAL A 173 -14.30 -8.10 8.61
CA VAL A 173 -13.71 -9.07 9.53
C VAL A 173 -13.79 -10.48 8.93
N PRO A 174 -12.78 -11.34 9.12
CA PRO A 174 -12.80 -12.74 8.64
C PRO A 174 -14.01 -13.53 9.11
N CYS A 175 -14.59 -13.16 10.26
CA CYS A 175 -15.76 -13.78 10.86
C CYS A 175 -16.99 -13.82 9.93
N ILE A 176 -17.09 -12.88 8.97
CA ILE A 176 -18.18 -12.85 7.98
C ILE A 176 -18.15 -14.10 7.07
N LYS A 177 -16.96 -14.66 6.84
CA LYS A 177 -16.77 -15.81 5.93
C LYS A 177 -16.41 -17.12 6.64
N CYS A 178 -16.03 -17.09 7.92
CA CYS A 178 -15.53 -18.28 8.62
C CYS A 178 -16.62 -19.28 9.01
N GLY A 179 -17.89 -18.90 8.95
CA GLY A 179 -19.04 -19.71 9.34
C GLY A 179 -19.38 -19.72 10.83
N TYR A 180 -18.48 -19.25 11.70
CA TYR A 180 -18.63 -19.27 13.16
C TYR A 180 -18.76 -17.87 13.78
N GLY A 181 -18.94 -16.86 12.98
CA GLY A 181 -18.90 -15.45 13.46
C GLY A 181 -19.88 -15.10 14.58
N ASN A 182 -21.05 -15.75 14.61
CA ASN A 182 -22.08 -15.52 15.64
C ASN A 182 -21.79 -16.29 16.95
N GLU A 183 -21.10 -17.43 16.90
CA GLU A 183 -20.93 -18.38 18.02
C GLU A 183 -19.52 -18.32 18.64
N CYS A 184 -18.57 -17.74 17.92
CA CYS A 184 -17.17 -17.72 18.31
C CYS A 184 -16.98 -16.92 19.63
N LYS A 185 -16.23 -17.51 20.58
CA LYS A 185 -15.88 -16.85 21.87
C LYS A 185 -15.04 -15.58 21.68
N THR A 186 -14.27 -15.54 20.58
CA THR A 186 -13.40 -14.40 20.22
C THR A 186 -13.86 -13.76 18.91
N SER A 187 -15.18 -13.63 18.74
CA SER A 187 -15.74 -13.04 17.53
C SER A 187 -15.29 -11.60 17.31
N GLY A 188 -14.60 -11.35 16.21
CA GLY A 188 -14.26 -10.00 15.79
C GLY A 188 -15.49 -9.12 15.49
N ILE A 189 -16.62 -9.73 15.10
CA ILE A 189 -17.88 -9.02 14.93
C ILE A 189 -18.35 -8.45 16.26
N LYS A 190 -18.46 -9.28 17.30
CA LYS A 190 -18.87 -8.85 18.63
C LYS A 190 -17.88 -7.87 19.25
N MET A 191 -16.60 -8.10 19.07
CA MET A 191 -15.54 -7.22 19.58
C MET A 191 -15.60 -5.80 18.96
N ILE A 192 -15.88 -5.69 17.66
CA ILE A 192 -15.87 -4.41 16.94
C ILE A 192 -17.23 -3.71 16.99
N PHE A 193 -18.33 -4.46 16.88
CA PHE A 193 -19.68 -3.92 16.70
C PHE A 193 -20.61 -4.10 17.89
N GLY A 194 -20.15 -4.76 18.97
CA GLY A 194 -20.92 -5.02 20.20
C GLY A 194 -21.46 -6.43 20.29
N ASN A 195 -21.80 -6.87 21.52
CA ASN A 195 -22.16 -8.26 21.81
C ASN A 195 -23.38 -8.79 21.04
N GLU A 196 -24.31 -7.90 20.70
CA GLU A 196 -25.55 -8.24 19.96
C GLU A 196 -25.31 -8.29 18.43
N ALA A 197 -24.13 -7.88 17.95
CA ALA A 197 -23.84 -7.91 16.53
C ALA A 197 -23.71 -9.32 15.99
N THR A 198 -24.29 -9.53 14.82
CA THR A 198 -24.25 -10.80 14.08
C THR A 198 -23.63 -10.62 12.71
N VAL A 199 -23.27 -11.73 12.06
CA VAL A 199 -22.81 -11.71 10.66
C VAL A 199 -23.83 -11.03 9.76
N GLN A 200 -25.11 -11.29 9.99
CA GLN A 200 -26.23 -10.76 9.20
C GLN A 200 -26.42 -9.24 9.44
N SER A 201 -26.32 -8.78 10.68
CA SER A 201 -26.50 -7.36 11.01
C SER A 201 -25.36 -6.47 10.53
N VAL A 202 -24.13 -7.00 10.52
CA VAL A 202 -22.94 -6.28 10.05
C VAL A 202 -22.85 -6.27 8.52
N GLY A 203 -23.19 -7.39 7.89
CA GLY A 203 -23.14 -7.52 6.43
C GLY A 203 -21.73 -7.43 5.84
N VAL A 204 -21.64 -7.22 4.54
CA VAL A 204 -20.39 -7.13 3.78
C VAL A 204 -20.19 -5.68 3.34
N ASN A 205 -19.10 -5.07 3.77
CA ASN A 205 -18.70 -3.75 3.28
C ASN A 205 -18.04 -3.88 1.89
N LYS A 206 -18.59 -3.23 0.90
CA LYS A 206 -18.02 -3.13 -0.44
C LYS A 206 -17.41 -1.75 -0.64
N PHE A 207 -16.28 -1.69 -1.35
CA PHE A 207 -15.61 -0.42 -1.64
C PHE A 207 -16.51 0.53 -2.45
N GLU A 208 -17.27 -0.01 -3.41
CA GLU A 208 -18.15 0.73 -4.30
C GLU A 208 -19.34 1.42 -3.60
N GLU A 209 -19.64 0.98 -2.39
CA GLU A 209 -20.72 1.56 -1.56
C GLU A 209 -20.21 2.67 -0.61
N GLN A 210 -18.89 2.93 -0.61
CA GLN A 210 -18.22 3.92 0.24
C GLN A 210 -17.84 5.16 -0.57
N LEU A 211 -18.79 6.06 -0.83
CA LEU A 211 -18.60 7.21 -1.72
C LEU A 211 -17.40 8.09 -1.33
N ASP A 212 -17.21 8.36 -0.03
CA ASP A 212 -16.06 9.14 0.45
C ASP A 212 -14.72 8.45 0.15
N ALA A 213 -14.66 7.12 0.26
CA ALA A 213 -13.47 6.36 -0.05
C ALA A 213 -13.19 6.29 -1.56
N LEU A 214 -14.24 6.22 -2.38
CA LEU A 214 -14.13 6.31 -3.84
C LEU A 214 -13.54 7.65 -4.26
N ASP A 215 -14.06 8.75 -3.72
CA ASP A 215 -13.58 10.08 -4.07
C ASP A 215 -12.17 10.34 -3.54
N ALA A 216 -11.87 9.87 -2.33
CA ALA A 216 -10.53 9.94 -1.77
C ALA A 216 -9.50 9.13 -2.60
N ALA A 217 -9.89 7.96 -3.14
CA ALA A 217 -9.01 7.17 -4.00
C ALA A 217 -8.70 7.89 -5.33
N ARG A 218 -9.72 8.48 -5.97
CA ARG A 218 -9.53 9.30 -7.17
C ARG A 218 -8.65 10.51 -6.89
N GLU A 219 -8.89 11.19 -5.76
CA GLU A 219 -8.13 12.36 -5.38
C GLU A 219 -6.65 12.01 -5.08
N LEU A 220 -6.37 10.88 -4.44
CA LEU A 220 -5.02 10.39 -4.24
C LEU A 220 -4.29 10.24 -5.59
N GLY A 221 -4.92 9.62 -6.57
CA GLY A 221 -4.36 9.48 -7.93
C GLY A 221 -4.05 10.84 -8.57
N ARG A 222 -4.97 11.82 -8.48
CA ARG A 222 -4.73 13.18 -8.99
C ARG A 222 -3.57 13.88 -8.29
N ARG A 223 -3.43 13.73 -6.97
CA ARG A 223 -2.32 14.29 -6.19
C ARG A 223 -0.97 13.69 -6.58
N ILE A 224 -0.92 12.38 -6.81
CA ILE A 224 0.29 11.71 -7.35
C ILE A 224 0.68 12.32 -8.70
N ALA A 225 -0.27 12.43 -9.62
CA ALA A 225 -0.02 13.01 -10.95
C ALA A 225 0.39 14.49 -10.86
N GLY A 226 -0.27 15.27 -10.01
CA GLY A 226 0.08 16.69 -9.78
C GLY A 226 1.48 16.86 -9.22
N ALA A 227 1.87 16.04 -8.24
CA ALA A 227 3.20 16.07 -7.64
C ALA A 227 4.31 15.67 -8.63
N LEU A 228 4.03 14.76 -9.58
CA LEU A 228 4.95 14.41 -10.66
C LEU A 228 5.12 15.57 -11.66
N LYS A 229 4.03 16.20 -12.07
CA LYS A 229 4.04 17.35 -13.02
C LYS A 229 4.76 18.57 -12.44
N ALA A 230 4.66 18.81 -11.13
CA ALA A 230 5.33 19.94 -10.48
C ALA A 230 6.87 19.81 -10.43
N LYS A 231 7.44 18.64 -10.79
CA LYS A 231 8.88 18.37 -10.82
C LYS A 231 9.51 18.50 -12.22
N THR A 232 8.68 18.56 -13.24
CA THR A 232 9.11 18.73 -14.64
C THR A 232 9.08 20.20 -15.04
#